data_798d7dc175972e290d323f4e2c56561c
#
_entry.id   798d7dc175972e290d323f4e2c56561c
#
_cell.length_a   1.000
_cell.length_b   1.000
_cell.length_c   1.000
_cell.angle_alpha   90.00
_cell.angle_beta   90.00
_cell.angle_gamma   90.00
#
_symmetry.space_group_name_H-M   'P 1'
#
loop_
_entity.id
_entity.type
_entity.pdbx_description
1 polymer ?
#
loop_
_entity_poly.entity_id
_entity_poly.type
_entity_poly.pdbx_seq_one_letter_code
_entity_poly.pdbx_strand_id
1 'polypeptide(L)'
;MWKTILMCWLCSVVGQATAAADSGATFRRHPHNPGCFLYKGKPIVLVTATEHYGAVLNGQFNYIPYLDELTRNGLNLSRIFTFYRELEDSIPPLGYTNTLAPRPGQEVMPWKRTGPGRARDGGLKFDLDHWNPSYFARLKDFLTSAANRAIIVEIVLFCNPYRDSMWSWFPLHHDNNVNGAGIGVSEVGHFMELHDPTIRERQAAVVRKIVEEVNGFDNIYFEICNEPSARNNSRDIALRQDAWQLELLQIIRKTEANLPNKHLIAVNAHQRLPVREERGLRYTETGDASYLNSPAVDIINYHYISRKTPGPGLSVLETAGVRSGNILAFVQARRNAKMSIVFDENYSGIIHGAVDEWDRNRMEAWETILSGGAGFDHLDWSFTPDDPSGAGKAPIPDGRRLDARKFRDQLGRLTRLWAECGPDRMRPNPGSVSSVPNQTIAVASSREDGRIHVVYVADSRLKDGGFGDPLSGALTLRLPEGQYEVRMLPSGATEWTEPTRVSADRQQHLYLRLPEFQKDCAVALRAR
;
A
#
# COMPACT_ATOMS: atom_id res chain seq x y z
N MET A 1 71.58 -25.68 40.26
CA MET A 1 70.17 -26.15 40.26
C MET A 1 69.22 -24.93 40.32
N TRP A 2 68.89 -24.40 39.23
CA TRP A 2 67.87 -23.31 39.18
C TRP A 2 66.89 -23.61 38.05
N LYS A 3 65.60 -23.78 38.38
CA LYS A 3 64.50 -24.00 37.43
C LYS A 3 63.93 -22.64 37.02
N THR A 4 64.05 -22.32 35.75
CA THR A 4 63.43 -21.14 35.16
C THR A 4 62.01 -21.51 34.69
N ILE A 5 61.01 -20.87 35.25
CA ILE A 5 59.60 -20.99 34.83
C ILE A 5 59.34 -19.97 33.71
N LEU A 6 59.04 -20.49 32.55
CA LEU A 6 58.64 -19.68 31.39
C LEU A 6 57.12 -19.45 31.47
N MET A 7 56.70 -18.22 31.67
CA MET A 7 55.28 -17.78 31.72
C MET A 7 54.87 -17.33 30.34
N CYS A 8 54.08 -18.18 29.63
CA CYS A 8 53.47 -17.82 28.37
C CYS A 8 52.28 -16.86 28.60
N TRP A 9 52.39 -15.66 28.08
CA TRP A 9 51.27 -14.73 27.94
C TRP A 9 50.48 -15.12 26.69
N LEU A 10 49.26 -15.65 26.86
CA LEU A 10 48.26 -15.75 25.80
C LEU A 10 47.56 -14.39 25.68
N CYS A 11 47.92 -13.63 24.66
CA CYS A 11 47.12 -12.49 24.22
C CYS A 11 45.83 -12.99 23.54
N SER A 12 44.74 -12.91 24.27
CA SER A 12 43.40 -13.08 23.68
C SER A 12 43.07 -11.86 22.82
N VAL A 13 43.22 -11.98 21.51
CA VAL A 13 42.69 -11.01 20.56
C VAL A 13 41.19 -11.24 20.51
N VAL A 14 40.44 -10.45 21.29
CA VAL A 14 39.01 -10.32 21.12
C VAL A 14 38.81 -9.54 19.83
N GLY A 15 38.50 -10.25 18.75
CA GLY A 15 38.05 -9.64 17.51
C GLY A 15 36.73 -8.90 17.76
N GLN A 16 36.80 -7.60 17.89
CA GLN A 16 35.62 -6.76 17.71
C GLN A 16 35.17 -6.95 16.27
N ALA A 17 34.08 -7.70 16.09
CA ALA A 17 33.31 -7.66 14.86
C ALA A 17 32.81 -6.22 14.73
N THR A 18 33.47 -5.43 13.91
CA THR A 18 32.93 -4.16 13.44
C THR A 18 31.68 -4.49 12.70
N ALA A 19 30.51 -4.26 13.36
CA ALA A 19 29.24 -4.20 12.64
C ALA A 19 29.48 -3.22 11.49
N ALA A 20 29.36 -3.70 10.25
CA ALA A 20 29.39 -2.87 9.08
C ALA A 20 28.38 -1.74 9.34
N ALA A 21 28.83 -0.50 9.23
CA ALA A 21 27.97 0.66 9.38
C ALA A 21 26.86 0.50 8.33
N ASP A 22 25.67 0.14 8.83
CA ASP A 22 24.46 0.07 8.05
C ASP A 22 24.25 1.48 7.46
N SER A 23 24.49 1.64 6.16
CA SER A 23 24.29 2.91 5.49
C SER A 23 22.79 3.19 5.53
N GLY A 24 22.32 3.97 6.50
CA GLY A 24 20.92 4.24 6.82
C GLY A 24 20.13 4.95 5.72
N ALA A 25 20.55 4.80 4.46
CA ALA A 25 19.98 5.48 3.31
C ALA A 25 18.77 4.74 2.73
N THR A 26 18.82 3.39 2.63
CA THR A 26 17.77 2.60 1.96
C THR A 26 16.47 2.52 2.75
N PHE A 27 15.35 2.48 2.01
CA PHE A 27 14.04 2.21 2.58
C PHE A 27 13.98 0.79 3.16
N ARG A 28 13.63 0.67 4.44
CA ARG A 28 13.63 -0.61 5.16
C ARG A 28 12.57 -0.66 6.26
N ARG A 29 12.21 -1.85 6.72
CA ARG A 29 11.34 -2.02 7.89
C ARG A 29 12.02 -1.49 9.16
N HIS A 30 11.21 -0.91 10.05
CA HIS A 30 11.72 -0.59 11.38
C HIS A 30 11.97 -1.87 12.19
N PRO A 31 13.14 -2.04 12.84
CA PRO A 31 13.51 -3.32 13.48
C PRO A 31 12.60 -3.71 14.64
N HIS A 32 11.97 -2.75 15.32
CA HIS A 32 11.17 -2.97 16.52
C HIS A 32 9.68 -2.60 16.37
N ASN A 33 9.30 -2.03 15.24
CA ASN A 33 7.91 -1.65 14.99
C ASN A 33 7.49 -2.00 13.55
N PRO A 34 6.78 -3.11 13.31
CA PRO A 34 6.32 -3.46 11.97
C PRO A 34 5.29 -2.48 11.40
N GLY A 35 4.71 -1.60 12.23
CA GLY A 35 3.78 -0.54 11.83
C GLY A 35 4.46 0.70 11.25
N CYS A 36 5.77 0.67 10.99
CA CYS A 36 6.47 1.76 10.30
C CYS A 36 7.74 1.28 9.60
N PHE A 37 8.28 2.15 8.76
CA PHE A 37 9.51 1.95 8.02
C PHE A 37 10.57 2.95 8.46
N LEU A 38 11.79 2.74 7.99
CA LEU A 38 12.90 3.69 8.07
C LEU A 38 13.30 4.12 6.66
N TYR A 39 13.42 5.42 6.44
CA TYR A 39 14.00 5.97 5.23
C TYR A 39 14.94 7.13 5.57
N LYS A 40 16.17 7.05 5.08
CA LYS A 40 17.26 8.00 5.42
C LYS A 40 17.39 8.24 6.94
N GLY A 41 17.28 7.13 7.70
CA GLY A 41 17.38 7.14 9.16
C GLY A 41 16.17 7.68 9.92
N LYS A 42 15.10 8.08 9.23
CA LYS A 42 13.87 8.62 9.84
C LYS A 42 12.76 7.57 9.83
N PRO A 43 12.03 7.39 10.94
CA PRO A 43 10.84 6.56 10.97
C PRO A 43 9.70 7.22 10.21
N ILE A 44 9.05 6.47 9.31
CA ILE A 44 7.93 6.91 8.50
C ILE A 44 6.83 5.86 8.42
N VAL A 45 5.60 6.31 8.20
CA VAL A 45 4.50 5.50 7.67
C VAL A 45 4.23 5.93 6.24
N LEU A 46 3.73 5.02 5.40
CA LEU A 46 3.37 5.35 4.03
C LEU A 46 1.91 5.79 4.00
N VAL A 47 1.65 7.04 3.60
CA VAL A 47 0.27 7.52 3.43
C VAL A 47 0.20 8.31 2.12
N THR A 48 -0.73 7.91 1.25
CA THR A 48 -0.85 8.55 -0.06
C THR A 48 -2.23 8.36 -0.68
N ALA A 49 -2.42 9.02 -1.81
CA ALA A 49 -3.47 8.79 -2.79
C ALA A 49 -2.83 8.92 -4.17
N THR A 50 -2.69 7.81 -4.88
CA THR A 50 -1.93 7.73 -6.12
C THR A 50 -2.70 7.07 -7.24
N GLU A 51 -2.30 7.38 -8.46
CA GLU A 51 -2.71 6.61 -9.61
C GLU A 51 -1.73 5.42 -9.74
N HIS A 52 -2.26 4.19 -9.73
CA HIS A 52 -1.45 2.99 -9.58
C HIS A 52 -0.92 2.41 -10.88
N TYR A 53 -1.32 2.95 -12.03
CA TYR A 53 -1.13 2.23 -13.27
C TYR A 53 -0.08 2.82 -14.20
N GLY A 54 -0.30 4.04 -14.66
CA GLY A 54 0.28 4.50 -15.92
C GLY A 54 1.40 5.52 -15.79
N ALA A 55 1.87 5.90 -14.62
CA ALA A 55 2.83 6.99 -14.47
C ALA A 55 4.09 6.81 -15.34
N VAL A 56 4.59 5.57 -15.46
CA VAL A 56 5.73 5.23 -16.33
C VAL A 56 5.26 4.71 -17.69
N LEU A 57 4.19 3.89 -17.72
CA LEU A 57 3.72 3.22 -18.93
C LEU A 57 3.11 4.17 -19.96
N ASN A 58 2.51 5.28 -19.53
CA ASN A 58 1.92 6.28 -20.41
C ASN A 58 2.95 7.36 -20.77
N GLY A 59 3.44 7.33 -22.01
CA GLY A 59 4.41 8.31 -22.51
C GLY A 59 3.91 9.75 -22.57
N GLN A 60 2.59 9.97 -22.55
CA GLN A 60 1.99 11.30 -22.54
C GLN A 60 1.86 11.89 -21.13
N PHE A 61 1.96 11.08 -20.08
CA PHE A 61 1.81 11.57 -18.72
C PHE A 61 3.06 12.28 -18.24
N ASN A 62 2.90 13.57 -17.91
CA ASN A 62 3.93 14.35 -17.22
C ASN A 62 3.80 14.12 -15.70
N TYR A 63 4.62 13.23 -15.16
CA TYR A 63 4.57 12.88 -13.74
C TYR A 63 5.17 13.94 -12.80
N ILE A 64 5.79 15.02 -13.30
CA ILE A 64 6.37 16.06 -12.42
C ILE A 64 5.27 16.77 -11.62
N PRO A 65 4.20 17.33 -12.23
CA PRO A 65 3.13 17.93 -11.45
C PRO A 65 2.41 16.95 -10.50
N TYR A 66 2.34 15.66 -10.88
CA TYR A 66 1.82 14.60 -10.02
C TYR A 66 2.67 14.43 -8.75
N LEU A 67 3.99 14.25 -8.89
CA LEU A 67 4.91 14.12 -7.76
C LEU A 67 4.96 15.39 -6.91
N ASP A 68 4.88 16.58 -7.54
CA ASP A 68 4.81 17.85 -6.82
C ASP A 68 3.53 17.97 -5.99
N GLU A 69 2.41 17.48 -6.50
CA GLU A 69 1.14 17.46 -5.79
C GLU A 69 1.19 16.53 -4.57
N LEU A 70 1.77 15.33 -4.70
CA LEU A 70 1.98 14.44 -3.56
C LEU A 70 2.85 15.12 -2.49
N THR A 71 3.98 15.69 -2.90
CA THR A 71 4.92 16.37 -1.99
C THR A 71 4.28 17.54 -1.27
N ARG A 72 3.55 18.38 -1.99
CA ARG A 72 2.86 19.55 -1.42
C ARG A 72 1.91 19.18 -0.30
N ASN A 73 1.27 18.00 -0.41
CA ASN A 73 0.37 17.49 0.61
C ASN A 73 1.08 16.65 1.70
N GLY A 74 2.40 16.41 1.59
CA GLY A 74 3.14 15.58 2.54
C GLY A 74 2.86 14.08 2.38
N LEU A 75 2.39 13.67 1.20
CA LEU A 75 2.22 12.28 0.82
C LEU A 75 3.55 11.71 0.33
N ASN A 76 3.84 10.47 0.66
CA ASN A 76 5.21 9.95 0.58
C ASN A 76 5.35 8.59 -0.11
N LEU A 77 4.32 8.14 -0.82
CA LEU A 77 4.35 6.91 -1.61
C LEU A 77 3.79 7.19 -3.01
N SER A 78 4.33 6.52 -4.02
CA SER A 78 3.73 6.36 -5.35
C SER A 78 3.81 4.91 -5.76
N ARG A 79 2.76 4.38 -6.35
CA ARG A 79 2.66 3.01 -6.84
C ARG A 79 2.65 3.02 -8.36
N ILE A 80 3.45 2.16 -9.02
CA ILE A 80 3.54 2.08 -10.48
C ILE A 80 3.53 0.63 -10.95
N PHE A 81 2.92 0.36 -12.11
CA PHE A 81 2.99 -0.92 -12.79
C PHE A 81 4.08 -0.92 -13.86
N THR A 82 4.71 -2.06 -14.06
CA THR A 82 5.84 -2.18 -14.99
C THR A 82 5.43 -2.45 -16.43
N PHE A 83 4.37 -3.21 -16.65
CA PHE A 83 3.90 -3.54 -18.00
C PHE A 83 2.44 -4.01 -18.08
N TYR A 84 1.65 -3.82 -17.04
CA TYR A 84 0.22 -4.06 -17.15
C TYR A 84 -0.34 -3.27 -18.31
N ARG A 85 -1.22 -3.87 -19.11
CA ARG A 85 -1.70 -3.22 -20.30
C ARG A 85 -3.20 -3.09 -20.36
N GLU A 86 -3.61 -1.86 -20.34
CA GLU A 86 -4.93 -1.37 -20.67
C GLU A 86 -4.72 -0.16 -21.58
N LEU A 87 -5.37 -0.11 -22.69
CA LEU A 87 -5.40 1.07 -23.57
C LEU A 87 -6.68 1.84 -23.33
N GLU A 88 -6.64 3.16 -23.55
CA GLU A 88 -7.77 4.06 -23.36
C GLU A 88 -9.07 3.54 -24.02
N ASP A 89 -8.98 2.97 -25.23
CA ASP A 89 -10.12 2.43 -25.97
C ASP A 89 -10.28 0.91 -25.83
N SER A 90 -9.43 0.25 -25.06
CA SER A 90 -9.57 -1.19 -24.81
C SER A 90 -10.69 -1.41 -23.82
N ILE A 91 -11.82 -1.73 -24.34
CA ILE A 91 -13.05 -1.82 -23.58
C ILE A 91 -12.92 -2.51 -22.28
N PRO A 92 -13.33 -1.83 -21.29
CA PRO A 92 -13.28 -2.25 -19.93
C PRO A 92 -14.22 -3.41 -19.69
N PRO A 93 -13.68 -4.49 -19.18
CA PRO A 93 -14.49 -5.50 -18.56
C PRO A 93 -15.29 -4.97 -17.36
N LEU A 94 -14.92 -3.81 -16.83
CA LEU A 94 -15.50 -3.21 -15.62
C LEU A 94 -16.37 -1.98 -15.93
N GLY A 95 -16.53 -1.59 -17.21
CA GLY A 95 -17.32 -0.42 -17.61
C GLY A 95 -16.61 0.93 -17.47
N TYR A 96 -15.30 0.94 -17.15
CA TYR A 96 -14.46 2.13 -17.03
C TYR A 96 -13.01 1.82 -17.38
N THR A 97 -12.30 2.82 -17.86
CA THR A 97 -10.89 2.75 -18.23
C THR A 97 -10.05 3.46 -17.18
N ASN A 98 -8.89 2.92 -16.86
CA ASN A 98 -7.93 3.55 -15.97
C ASN A 98 -7.52 4.93 -16.52
N THR A 99 -7.46 5.95 -15.67
CA THR A 99 -7.28 7.35 -16.08
C THR A 99 -5.90 7.66 -16.68
N LEU A 100 -4.90 6.80 -16.44
CA LEU A 100 -3.59 6.85 -17.09
C LEU A 100 -3.38 5.74 -18.12
N ALA A 101 -4.44 5.03 -18.55
CA ALA A 101 -4.32 4.10 -19.67
C ALA A 101 -3.79 4.86 -20.90
N PRO A 102 -2.68 4.41 -21.54
CA PRO A 102 -2.10 5.12 -22.66
C PRO A 102 -2.99 5.01 -23.89
N ARG A 103 -3.02 6.06 -24.71
CA ARG A 103 -3.57 5.98 -26.06
C ARG A 103 -2.76 5.02 -26.91
N PRO A 104 -3.37 4.37 -27.91
CA PRO A 104 -2.64 3.49 -28.84
C PRO A 104 -1.38 4.17 -29.40
N GLY A 105 -0.23 3.49 -29.29
CA GLY A 105 1.06 4.01 -29.71
C GLY A 105 1.77 4.94 -28.73
N GLN A 106 1.16 5.28 -27.58
CA GLN A 106 1.77 6.11 -26.53
C GLN A 106 2.26 5.28 -25.35
N GLU A 107 2.07 3.98 -25.39
CA GLU A 107 2.55 3.07 -24.37
C GLU A 107 4.08 2.89 -24.43
N VAL A 108 4.69 2.93 -23.26
CA VAL A 108 6.13 2.67 -23.09
C VAL A 108 6.29 1.36 -22.32
N MET A 109 6.73 0.31 -23.02
CA MET A 109 6.83 -1.06 -22.49
C MET A 109 8.30 -1.49 -22.36
N PRO A 110 8.62 -2.48 -21.50
CA PRO A 110 9.98 -2.95 -21.28
C PRO A 110 10.66 -3.53 -22.52
N TRP A 111 9.89 -4.02 -23.51
CA TRP A 111 10.40 -4.69 -24.69
C TRP A 111 10.25 -3.83 -25.95
N LYS A 112 11.17 -3.99 -26.89
CA LYS A 112 11.06 -3.37 -28.22
C LYS A 112 9.97 -4.02 -29.06
N ARG A 113 9.45 -3.26 -30.00
CA ARG A 113 8.57 -3.75 -31.07
C ARG A 113 9.37 -3.86 -32.35
N THR A 114 9.72 -5.08 -32.74
CA THR A 114 10.55 -5.34 -33.94
C THR A 114 9.76 -5.95 -35.08
N GLY A 115 8.62 -6.61 -34.81
CA GLY A 115 7.98 -7.50 -35.78
C GLY A 115 8.85 -8.74 -36.02
N PRO A 116 8.58 -9.57 -37.05
CA PRO A 116 7.54 -9.38 -38.04
C PRO A 116 6.12 -9.57 -37.49
N GLY A 117 5.16 -9.04 -38.22
CA GLY A 117 3.74 -9.14 -37.92
C GLY A 117 3.26 -8.04 -36.96
N ARG A 118 1.94 -8.03 -36.74
CA ARG A 118 1.28 -7.05 -35.90
C ARG A 118 0.73 -7.69 -34.62
N ALA A 119 0.86 -6.96 -33.54
CA ALA A 119 0.20 -7.25 -32.29
C ALA A 119 -1.29 -6.86 -32.38
N ARG A 120 -2.08 -7.26 -31.39
CA ARG A 120 -3.52 -7.00 -31.33
C ARG A 120 -3.88 -5.51 -31.40
N ASP A 121 -3.02 -4.64 -30.93
CA ASP A 121 -3.18 -3.19 -30.98
C ASP A 121 -2.80 -2.54 -32.33
N GLY A 122 -2.46 -3.35 -33.32
CA GLY A 122 -2.04 -2.90 -34.65
C GLY A 122 -0.58 -2.45 -34.76
N GLY A 123 0.15 -2.31 -33.66
CA GLY A 123 1.60 -2.06 -33.64
C GLY A 123 2.39 -3.29 -34.07
N LEU A 124 3.71 -3.13 -34.28
CA LEU A 124 4.59 -4.29 -34.49
C LEU A 124 4.57 -5.19 -33.25
N LYS A 125 4.74 -6.51 -33.44
CA LYS A 125 4.88 -7.45 -32.33
C LYS A 125 6.10 -7.11 -31.48
N PHE A 126 5.97 -7.38 -30.17
CA PHE A 126 7.08 -7.26 -29.23
C PHE A 126 8.12 -8.35 -29.46
N ASP A 127 9.36 -7.99 -29.26
CA ASP A 127 10.48 -8.93 -29.20
C ASP A 127 10.96 -9.02 -27.75
N LEU A 128 10.64 -10.12 -27.11
CA LEU A 128 10.91 -10.34 -25.68
C LEU A 128 12.40 -10.63 -25.39
N ASP A 129 13.23 -10.76 -26.43
CA ASP A 129 14.68 -10.86 -26.31
C ASP A 129 15.36 -9.49 -26.37
N HIS A 130 14.64 -8.43 -26.72
CA HIS A 130 15.19 -7.10 -26.90
C HIS A 130 14.51 -6.06 -26.01
N TRP A 131 15.27 -5.57 -25.02
CA TRP A 131 14.82 -4.53 -24.08
C TRP A 131 14.65 -3.18 -24.76
N ASN A 132 13.67 -2.39 -24.30
CA ASN A 132 13.43 -1.03 -24.74
C ASN A 132 14.19 -0.03 -23.85
N PRO A 133 15.28 0.59 -24.30
CA PRO A 133 16.05 1.54 -23.49
C PRO A 133 15.24 2.75 -23.03
N SER A 134 14.26 3.18 -23.83
CA SER A 134 13.42 4.35 -23.49
C SER A 134 12.54 4.06 -22.28
N TYR A 135 12.06 2.84 -22.11
CA TYR A 135 11.32 2.42 -20.91
C TYR A 135 12.19 2.55 -19.65
N PHE A 136 13.39 1.97 -19.68
CA PHE A 136 14.28 2.00 -18.51
C PHE A 136 14.82 3.40 -18.20
N ALA A 137 15.04 4.20 -19.24
CA ALA A 137 15.39 5.62 -19.05
C ALA A 137 14.27 6.38 -18.33
N ARG A 138 13.01 6.22 -18.80
CA ARG A 138 11.84 6.85 -18.19
C ARG A 138 11.58 6.34 -16.77
N LEU A 139 11.71 5.03 -16.52
CA LEU A 139 11.59 4.45 -15.18
C LEU A 139 12.61 5.08 -14.22
N LYS A 140 13.88 5.12 -14.59
CA LYS A 140 14.94 5.71 -13.76
C LYS A 140 14.75 7.22 -13.54
N ASP A 141 14.28 7.95 -14.53
CA ASP A 141 13.97 9.38 -14.39
C ASP A 141 12.80 9.61 -13.42
N PHE A 142 11.75 8.78 -13.51
CA PHE A 142 10.64 8.81 -12.55
C PHE A 142 11.14 8.53 -11.12
N LEU A 143 11.94 7.47 -10.92
CA LEU A 143 12.47 7.11 -9.60
C LEU A 143 13.38 8.20 -9.04
N THR A 144 14.21 8.83 -9.87
CA THR A 144 15.05 9.98 -9.50
C THR A 144 14.19 11.16 -9.06
N SER A 145 13.16 11.47 -9.84
CA SER A 145 12.22 12.57 -9.55
C SER A 145 11.46 12.35 -8.24
N ALA A 146 11.08 11.10 -7.94
CA ALA A 146 10.46 10.69 -6.68
C ALA A 146 11.46 10.78 -5.50
N ALA A 147 12.69 10.28 -5.67
CA ALA A 147 13.75 10.33 -4.64
C ALA A 147 14.10 11.75 -4.21
N ASN A 148 14.14 12.68 -5.18
CA ASN A 148 14.38 14.12 -4.92
C ASN A 148 13.26 14.77 -4.10
N ARG A 149 12.09 14.12 -4.02
CA ARG A 149 10.91 14.55 -3.25
C ARG A 149 10.66 13.71 -2.01
N ALA A 150 11.59 12.82 -1.66
CA ALA A 150 11.44 11.85 -0.57
C ALA A 150 10.19 10.95 -0.69
N ILE A 151 9.76 10.68 -1.92
CA ILE A 151 8.67 9.77 -2.23
C ILE A 151 9.25 8.36 -2.41
N ILE A 152 8.70 7.40 -1.69
CA ILE A 152 8.95 5.98 -1.89
C ILE A 152 8.16 5.50 -3.11
N VAL A 153 8.71 4.60 -3.88
CA VAL A 153 8.02 4.03 -5.05
C VAL A 153 7.83 2.53 -4.87
N GLU A 154 6.60 2.10 -4.91
CA GLU A 154 6.23 0.71 -5.04
C GLU A 154 6.23 0.31 -6.51
N ILE A 155 7.11 -0.60 -6.87
CA ILE A 155 7.22 -1.13 -8.23
C ILE A 155 6.48 -2.45 -8.30
N VAL A 156 5.29 -2.44 -8.89
CA VAL A 156 4.45 -3.62 -9.11
C VAL A 156 4.93 -4.34 -10.36
N LEU A 157 5.48 -5.54 -10.18
CA LEU A 157 6.11 -6.29 -11.26
C LEU A 157 5.09 -6.94 -12.20
N PHE A 158 3.97 -7.41 -11.65
CA PHE A 158 2.90 -8.04 -12.42
C PHE A 158 1.53 -7.55 -11.96
N CYS A 159 0.53 -7.71 -12.80
CA CYS A 159 -0.86 -7.49 -12.45
C CYS A 159 -1.70 -8.63 -13.00
N ASN A 160 -2.69 -9.05 -12.22
CA ASN A 160 -3.71 -9.97 -12.71
C ASN A 160 -4.38 -9.39 -13.96
N PRO A 161 -4.38 -10.10 -15.08
CA PRO A 161 -5.09 -9.65 -16.28
C PRO A 161 -6.62 -9.70 -16.15
N TYR A 162 -7.15 -10.22 -15.06
CA TYR A 162 -8.57 -10.36 -14.68
C TYR A 162 -9.43 -11.19 -15.64
N ARG A 163 -9.22 -11.08 -16.96
CA ARG A 163 -10.03 -11.71 -18.02
C ARG A 163 -9.18 -12.05 -19.23
N ASP A 164 -9.63 -13.04 -20.00
CA ASP A 164 -8.95 -13.43 -21.25
C ASP A 164 -8.89 -12.28 -22.27
N SER A 165 -9.92 -11.43 -22.28
CA SER A 165 -9.93 -10.23 -23.13
C SER A 165 -8.83 -9.23 -22.77
N MET A 166 -8.48 -9.06 -21.50
CA MET A 166 -7.35 -8.22 -21.06
C MET A 166 -6.02 -8.94 -21.27
N TRP A 167 -5.93 -10.24 -20.93
CA TRP A 167 -4.74 -11.04 -21.19
C TRP A 167 -4.31 -10.95 -22.65
N SER A 168 -5.27 -10.97 -23.58
CA SER A 168 -5.00 -10.91 -25.02
C SER A 168 -4.27 -9.63 -25.48
N TRP A 169 -4.16 -8.60 -24.63
CA TRP A 169 -3.40 -7.37 -24.92
C TRP A 169 -1.98 -7.38 -24.35
N PHE A 170 -1.65 -8.32 -23.46
CA PHE A 170 -0.33 -8.35 -22.83
C PHE A 170 0.80 -8.64 -23.83
N PRO A 171 1.98 -8.03 -23.66
CA PRO A 171 3.15 -8.36 -24.49
C PRO A 171 3.51 -9.85 -24.45
N LEU A 172 3.25 -10.50 -23.31
CA LEU A 172 3.53 -11.93 -23.11
C LEU A 172 2.48 -12.86 -23.72
N HIS A 173 1.38 -12.34 -24.26
CA HIS A 173 0.42 -13.14 -25.02
C HIS A 173 1.02 -13.51 -26.39
N HIS A 174 0.86 -14.76 -26.83
CA HIS A 174 1.49 -15.30 -28.04
C HIS A 174 1.16 -14.52 -29.32
N ASP A 175 -0.01 -13.90 -29.41
CA ASP A 175 -0.37 -13.06 -30.55
C ASP A 175 0.42 -11.75 -30.62
N ASN A 176 0.98 -11.29 -29.50
CA ASN A 176 1.61 -9.98 -29.38
C ASN A 176 3.13 -10.01 -29.41
N ASN A 177 3.77 -11.20 -29.37
CA ASN A 177 5.21 -11.31 -29.41
C ASN A 177 5.70 -12.20 -30.57
N VAL A 178 6.95 -12.03 -30.96
CA VAL A 178 7.59 -12.82 -32.03
C VAL A 178 8.22 -14.12 -31.49
N ASN A 179 8.29 -14.26 -30.18
CA ASN A 179 9.03 -15.33 -29.50
C ASN A 179 8.17 -16.57 -29.22
N GLY A 180 6.86 -16.53 -29.51
CA GLY A 180 5.92 -17.61 -29.22
C GLY A 180 5.64 -17.83 -27.73
N ALA A 181 6.02 -16.88 -26.87
CA ALA A 181 5.72 -16.97 -25.46
C ALA A 181 4.20 -16.88 -25.23
N GLY A 182 3.68 -17.66 -24.27
CA GLY A 182 2.27 -17.65 -23.91
C GLY A 182 1.36 -18.55 -24.73
N ILE A 183 1.89 -19.38 -25.64
CA ILE A 183 1.11 -20.36 -26.38
C ILE A 183 0.42 -21.37 -25.45
N GLY A 184 1.10 -21.77 -24.38
CA GLY A 184 0.57 -22.68 -23.36
C GLY A 184 -0.41 -22.06 -22.36
N VAL A 185 -0.62 -20.75 -22.42
CA VAL A 185 -1.54 -20.03 -21.53
C VAL A 185 -2.92 -20.00 -22.17
N SER A 186 -3.68 -21.07 -22.00
CA SER A 186 -5.04 -21.20 -22.51
C SER A 186 -6.07 -20.41 -21.72
N GLU A 187 -5.77 -20.09 -20.47
CA GLU A 187 -6.62 -19.32 -19.56
C GLU A 187 -5.79 -18.28 -18.82
N VAL A 188 -6.39 -17.12 -18.56
CA VAL A 188 -5.73 -15.99 -17.89
C VAL A 188 -5.07 -16.36 -16.55
N GLY A 189 -5.68 -17.28 -15.79
CA GLY A 189 -5.14 -17.75 -14.51
C GLY A 189 -3.77 -18.41 -14.63
N HIS A 190 -3.50 -19.08 -15.73
CA HIS A 190 -2.23 -19.77 -15.98
C HIS A 190 -1.03 -18.83 -16.13
N PHE A 191 -1.27 -17.53 -16.38
CA PHE A 191 -0.23 -16.51 -16.39
C PHE A 191 0.44 -16.35 -15.01
N MET A 192 -0.31 -16.51 -13.93
CA MET A 192 0.16 -16.40 -12.54
C MET A 192 0.41 -17.76 -11.90
N GLU A 193 0.71 -18.76 -12.68
CA GLU A 193 1.00 -20.11 -12.22
C GLU A 193 2.33 -20.60 -12.81
N LEU A 194 2.87 -21.68 -12.24
CA LEU A 194 4.14 -22.26 -12.70
C LEU A 194 3.95 -23.26 -13.89
N HIS A 195 2.93 -23.06 -14.68
CA HIS A 195 2.50 -24.02 -15.70
C HIS A 195 3.34 -23.99 -16.98
N ASP A 196 3.48 -22.81 -17.57
CA ASP A 196 4.15 -22.64 -18.85
C ASP A 196 5.61 -22.22 -18.64
N PRO A 197 6.59 -23.08 -18.98
CA PRO A 197 8.00 -22.75 -18.81
C PRO A 197 8.44 -21.55 -19.65
N THR A 198 7.82 -21.31 -20.83
CA THR A 198 8.19 -20.17 -21.68
C THR A 198 7.77 -18.84 -21.05
N ILE A 199 6.58 -18.78 -20.45
CA ILE A 199 6.13 -17.62 -19.69
C ILE A 199 7.00 -17.41 -18.45
N ARG A 200 7.27 -18.47 -17.68
CA ARG A 200 8.12 -18.39 -16.48
C ARG A 200 9.50 -17.83 -16.79
N GLU A 201 10.12 -18.29 -17.87
CA GLU A 201 11.43 -17.79 -18.30
C GLU A 201 11.38 -16.29 -18.60
N ARG A 202 10.35 -15.82 -19.32
CA ARG A 202 10.15 -14.40 -19.65
C ARG A 202 9.82 -13.55 -18.42
N GLN A 203 8.99 -14.06 -17.53
CA GLN A 203 8.72 -13.41 -16.25
C GLN A 203 10.01 -13.28 -15.42
N ALA A 204 10.78 -14.35 -15.29
CA ALA A 204 12.06 -14.33 -14.60
C ALA A 204 13.07 -13.34 -15.23
N ALA A 205 13.10 -13.28 -16.57
CA ALA A 205 13.99 -12.37 -17.30
C ALA A 205 13.65 -10.90 -17.06
N VAL A 206 12.35 -10.53 -17.13
CA VAL A 206 11.94 -9.14 -16.90
C VAL A 206 12.12 -8.72 -15.44
N VAL A 207 11.88 -9.61 -14.48
CA VAL A 207 12.15 -9.35 -13.06
C VAL A 207 13.64 -9.07 -12.85
N ARG A 208 14.53 -9.95 -13.34
CA ARG A 208 15.99 -9.71 -13.23
C ARG A 208 16.37 -8.37 -13.85
N LYS A 209 15.89 -8.09 -15.06
CA LYS A 209 16.21 -6.85 -15.77
C LYS A 209 15.76 -5.60 -15.00
N ILE A 210 14.54 -5.60 -14.47
CA ILE A 210 14.04 -4.47 -13.69
C ILE A 210 14.90 -4.28 -12.43
N VAL A 211 15.13 -5.37 -11.68
CA VAL A 211 15.93 -5.32 -10.44
C VAL A 211 17.34 -4.79 -10.71
N GLU A 212 18.02 -5.26 -11.77
CA GLU A 212 19.35 -4.79 -12.16
C GLU A 212 19.35 -3.29 -12.51
N GLU A 213 18.36 -2.82 -13.25
CA GLU A 213 18.27 -1.43 -13.71
C GLU A 213 17.98 -0.43 -12.58
N VAL A 214 17.25 -0.87 -11.55
CA VAL A 214 16.79 0.03 -10.48
C VAL A 214 17.51 -0.18 -9.14
N ASN A 215 18.43 -1.14 -9.03
CA ASN A 215 19.07 -1.49 -7.77
C ASN A 215 19.82 -0.32 -7.10
N GLY A 216 20.24 0.68 -7.86
CA GLY A 216 20.91 1.86 -7.32
C GLY A 216 20.02 2.83 -6.54
N PHE A 217 18.70 2.68 -6.58
CA PHE A 217 17.76 3.54 -5.89
C PHE A 217 17.53 3.12 -4.44
N ASP A 218 17.42 4.08 -3.53
CA ASP A 218 17.21 3.86 -2.11
C ASP A 218 15.76 4.06 -1.65
N ASN A 219 14.90 4.50 -2.57
CA ASN A 219 13.51 4.90 -2.33
C ASN A 219 12.50 3.95 -2.98
N ILE A 220 12.81 2.68 -3.13
CA ILE A 220 11.92 1.72 -3.79
C ILE A 220 11.66 0.48 -2.93
N TYR A 221 10.57 -0.21 -3.24
CA TYR A 221 10.34 -1.60 -2.90
C TYR A 221 9.56 -2.28 -4.03
N PHE A 222 9.56 -3.61 -4.06
CA PHE A 222 8.88 -4.38 -5.08
C PHE A 222 7.60 -4.98 -4.55
N GLU A 223 6.54 -4.97 -5.34
CA GLU A 223 5.39 -5.84 -5.20
C GLU A 223 5.41 -6.89 -6.31
N ILE A 224 5.17 -8.16 -5.97
CA ILE A 224 5.24 -9.23 -6.97
C ILE A 224 4.08 -9.14 -7.94
N CYS A 225 2.84 -9.06 -7.43
CA CYS A 225 1.66 -9.04 -8.29
C CYS A 225 0.50 -8.31 -7.64
N ASN A 226 -0.08 -7.37 -8.39
CA ASN A 226 -1.35 -6.76 -8.02
C ASN A 226 -2.50 -7.77 -8.17
N GLU A 227 -3.29 -7.91 -7.13
CA GLU A 227 -4.56 -8.66 -7.09
C GLU A 227 -4.50 -10.08 -7.67
N PRO A 228 -3.58 -10.95 -7.22
CA PRO A 228 -3.66 -12.34 -7.61
C PRO A 228 -5.02 -12.89 -7.20
N SER A 229 -5.74 -13.53 -8.12
CA SER A 229 -7.11 -13.99 -7.91
C SER A 229 -7.29 -15.38 -8.47
N ALA A 230 -7.59 -16.32 -7.59
CA ALA A 230 -7.91 -17.68 -7.98
C ALA A 230 -9.28 -17.74 -8.69
N ARG A 231 -9.31 -18.26 -9.91
CA ARG A 231 -10.56 -18.52 -10.62
C ARG A 231 -11.44 -19.47 -9.78
N ASN A 232 -12.75 -19.22 -9.81
CA ASN A 232 -13.75 -20.02 -9.10
C ASN A 232 -13.49 -20.15 -7.58
N ASN A 233 -12.75 -19.22 -6.98
CA ASN A 233 -12.36 -19.28 -5.58
C ASN A 233 -11.63 -20.59 -5.21
N SER A 234 -10.88 -21.18 -6.14
CA SER A 234 -10.18 -22.44 -5.92
C SER A 234 -8.96 -22.24 -5.03
N ARG A 235 -8.92 -22.97 -3.92
CA ARG A 235 -7.76 -22.97 -3.02
C ARG A 235 -6.50 -23.50 -3.70
N ASP A 236 -6.63 -24.51 -4.53
CA ASP A 236 -5.49 -25.11 -5.23
C ASP A 236 -4.86 -24.13 -6.24
N ILE A 237 -5.69 -23.36 -6.93
CA ILE A 237 -5.20 -22.27 -7.79
C ILE A 237 -4.51 -21.19 -6.96
N ALA A 238 -5.10 -20.79 -5.84
CA ALA A 238 -4.48 -19.81 -4.94
C ALA A 238 -3.10 -20.28 -4.45
N LEU A 239 -2.96 -21.54 -4.03
CA LEU A 239 -1.67 -22.09 -3.60
C LEU A 239 -0.62 -22.14 -4.73
N ARG A 240 -1.03 -22.40 -5.99
CA ARG A 240 -0.11 -22.33 -7.12
C ARG A 240 0.33 -20.90 -7.42
N GLN A 241 -0.58 -19.93 -7.29
CA GLN A 241 -0.24 -18.50 -7.44
C GLN A 241 0.66 -18.02 -6.30
N ASP A 242 0.44 -18.48 -5.06
CA ASP A 242 1.37 -18.23 -3.95
C ASP A 242 2.77 -18.78 -4.24
N ALA A 243 2.86 -20.01 -4.73
CA ALA A 243 4.14 -20.61 -5.10
C ALA A 243 4.84 -19.82 -6.22
N TRP A 244 4.08 -19.32 -7.20
CA TRP A 244 4.58 -18.46 -8.27
C TRP A 244 5.10 -17.13 -7.72
N GLN A 245 4.36 -16.44 -6.83
CA GLN A 245 4.84 -15.21 -6.21
C GLN A 245 6.13 -15.45 -5.40
N LEU A 246 6.20 -16.54 -4.62
CA LEU A 246 7.39 -16.89 -3.85
C LEU A 246 8.58 -17.25 -4.74
N GLU A 247 8.38 -17.87 -5.90
CA GLU A 247 9.46 -18.11 -6.87
C GLU A 247 10.02 -16.81 -7.43
N LEU A 248 9.16 -15.87 -7.83
CA LEU A 248 9.60 -14.56 -8.34
C LEU A 248 10.33 -13.75 -7.26
N LEU A 249 9.86 -13.81 -6.03
CA LEU A 249 10.55 -13.23 -4.87
C LEU A 249 11.98 -13.79 -4.74
N GLN A 250 12.16 -15.11 -4.88
CA GLN A 250 13.49 -15.72 -4.84
C GLN A 250 14.38 -15.27 -6.01
N ILE A 251 13.79 -14.98 -7.17
CA ILE A 251 14.53 -14.41 -8.30
C ILE A 251 15.06 -13.02 -7.95
N ILE A 252 14.25 -12.17 -7.33
CA ILE A 252 14.71 -10.85 -6.85
C ILE A 252 15.87 -11.02 -5.88
N ARG A 253 15.70 -11.83 -4.83
CA ARG A 253 16.75 -12.07 -3.82
C ARG A 253 18.06 -12.58 -4.42
N LYS A 254 17.99 -13.52 -5.37
CA LYS A 254 19.16 -14.04 -6.07
C LYS A 254 19.83 -12.98 -6.94
N THR A 255 19.04 -12.16 -7.63
CA THR A 255 19.56 -11.08 -8.47
C THR A 255 20.27 -10.04 -7.60
N GLU A 256 19.65 -9.64 -6.51
CA GLU A 256 20.23 -8.67 -5.58
C GLU A 256 21.44 -9.22 -4.80
N ALA A 257 21.64 -10.54 -4.72
CA ALA A 257 22.71 -11.12 -3.91
C ALA A 257 24.08 -10.48 -4.17
N ASN A 258 24.35 -10.14 -5.43
CA ASN A 258 25.60 -9.53 -5.89
C ASN A 258 25.48 -8.03 -6.19
N LEU A 259 24.36 -7.40 -5.84
CA LEU A 259 24.11 -5.98 -6.06
C LEU A 259 24.19 -5.19 -4.74
N PRO A 260 24.45 -3.87 -4.80
CA PRO A 260 24.65 -3.06 -3.60
C PRO A 260 23.47 -3.05 -2.63
N ASN A 261 22.26 -2.90 -3.15
CA ASN A 261 21.07 -2.73 -2.33
C ASN A 261 20.21 -4.01 -2.26
N LYS A 262 19.53 -4.17 -1.13
CA LYS A 262 18.54 -5.22 -0.87
C LYS A 262 17.22 -4.52 -0.54
N HIS A 263 16.28 -4.60 -1.46
CA HIS A 263 14.99 -3.92 -1.31
C HIS A 263 13.97 -4.77 -0.57
N LEU A 264 12.98 -4.10 0.02
CA LEU A 264 11.83 -4.79 0.59
C LEU A 264 10.98 -5.41 -0.54
N ILE A 265 10.35 -6.54 -0.25
CA ILE A 265 9.48 -7.22 -1.18
C ILE A 265 8.11 -7.42 -0.54
N ALA A 266 7.10 -6.89 -1.23
CA ALA A 266 5.71 -7.06 -0.92
C ALA A 266 5.08 -8.20 -1.73
N VAL A 267 4.12 -8.88 -1.13
CA VAL A 267 3.18 -9.76 -1.82
C VAL A 267 1.77 -9.26 -1.58
N ASN A 268 0.91 -9.34 -2.57
CA ASN A 268 -0.50 -9.01 -2.40
C ASN A 268 -1.27 -10.28 -2.01
N ALA A 269 -2.07 -10.19 -0.96
CA ALA A 269 -2.90 -11.29 -0.52
C ALA A 269 -4.06 -11.54 -1.49
N HIS A 270 -4.44 -12.81 -1.68
CA HIS A 270 -5.51 -13.17 -2.59
C HIS A 270 -6.83 -12.49 -2.25
N GLN A 271 -7.48 -11.92 -3.28
CA GLN A 271 -8.74 -11.18 -3.17
C GLN A 271 -9.97 -12.10 -3.02
N ARG A 272 -9.90 -13.31 -3.57
CA ARG A 272 -11.07 -14.20 -3.67
C ARG A 272 -10.69 -15.60 -3.25
N LEU A 273 -11.15 -15.99 -2.07
CA LEU A 273 -11.00 -17.32 -1.54
C LEU A 273 -12.35 -17.91 -1.11
N PRO A 274 -12.45 -19.24 -0.93
CA PRO A 274 -13.69 -19.88 -0.52
C PRO A 274 -14.27 -19.28 0.75
N VAL A 275 -15.58 -19.09 0.75
CA VAL A 275 -16.31 -18.71 1.95
C VAL A 275 -16.50 -19.99 2.78
N ARG A 276 -16.05 -19.97 4.02
CA ARG A 276 -16.40 -21.00 5.02
C ARG A 276 -17.58 -20.52 5.84
N GLU A 277 -18.50 -21.42 6.13
CA GLU A 277 -19.54 -21.20 7.14
C GLU A 277 -19.19 -22.02 8.39
N GLU A 278 -18.96 -21.34 9.49
CA GLU A 278 -18.72 -21.98 10.77
C GLU A 278 -19.54 -21.27 11.86
N ARG A 279 -20.37 -22.03 12.58
CA ARG A 279 -21.24 -21.51 13.66
C ARG A 279 -22.17 -20.38 13.22
N GLY A 280 -22.69 -20.43 11.98
CA GLY A 280 -23.59 -19.40 11.44
C GLY A 280 -22.89 -18.10 11.00
N LEU A 281 -21.56 -18.08 11.01
CA LEU A 281 -20.76 -16.98 10.49
C LEU A 281 -20.12 -17.38 9.17
N ARG A 282 -20.11 -16.46 8.22
CA ARG A 282 -19.41 -16.62 6.94
C ARG A 282 -18.00 -16.05 7.05
N TYR A 283 -17.00 -16.86 6.75
CA TYR A 283 -15.61 -16.47 6.77
C TYR A 283 -15.04 -16.52 5.36
N THR A 284 -14.33 -15.49 4.96
CA THR A 284 -13.45 -15.56 3.81
C THR A 284 -12.03 -15.75 4.32
N GLU A 285 -11.33 -16.73 3.75
CA GLU A 285 -9.89 -16.83 3.99
C GLU A 285 -9.23 -15.59 3.37
N THR A 286 -8.30 -14.97 4.09
CA THR A 286 -7.65 -13.72 3.66
C THR A 286 -6.53 -13.93 2.65
N GLY A 287 -6.26 -15.18 2.24
CA GLY A 287 -5.24 -15.52 1.27
C GLY A 287 -3.80 -15.21 1.67
N ASP A 288 -3.56 -14.97 2.94
CA ASP A 288 -2.25 -14.58 3.46
C ASP A 288 -1.50 -15.70 4.20
N ALA A 289 -2.14 -16.85 4.38
CA ALA A 289 -1.60 -17.96 5.19
C ALA A 289 -0.23 -18.46 4.70
N SER A 290 0.00 -18.43 3.40
CA SER A 290 1.28 -18.83 2.79
C SER A 290 2.41 -17.85 3.09
N TYR A 291 2.09 -16.61 3.45
CA TYR A 291 3.04 -15.51 3.60
C TYR A 291 3.33 -15.13 5.05
N LEU A 292 2.32 -15.22 5.95
CA LEU A 292 2.40 -14.73 7.33
C LEU A 292 3.59 -15.26 8.13
N ASN A 293 4.13 -16.40 7.78
CA ASN A 293 5.30 -17.00 8.43
C ASN A 293 6.52 -17.10 7.51
N SER A 294 6.47 -16.53 6.32
CA SER A 294 7.58 -16.58 5.37
C SER A 294 8.65 -15.55 5.75
N PRO A 295 9.89 -15.95 6.04
CA PRO A 295 10.97 -15.00 6.33
C PRO A 295 11.41 -14.22 5.09
N ALA A 296 10.95 -14.63 3.92
CA ALA A 296 11.31 -14.01 2.64
C ALA A 296 10.44 -12.80 2.29
N VAL A 297 9.24 -12.71 2.86
CA VAL A 297 8.27 -11.63 2.64
C VAL A 297 8.48 -10.52 3.66
N ASP A 298 8.60 -9.29 3.22
CA ASP A 298 8.79 -8.12 4.10
C ASP A 298 7.47 -7.39 4.36
N ILE A 299 6.61 -7.32 3.36
CA ILE A 299 5.34 -6.58 3.38
C ILE A 299 4.23 -7.48 2.84
N ILE A 300 3.07 -7.45 3.47
CA ILE A 300 1.84 -7.98 2.87
C ILE A 300 0.92 -6.81 2.54
N ASN A 301 0.56 -6.73 1.28
CA ASN A 301 -0.41 -5.78 0.76
C ASN A 301 -1.82 -6.37 0.80
N TYR A 302 -2.78 -5.53 1.19
CA TYR A 302 -4.20 -5.89 1.24
C TYR A 302 -5.03 -4.81 0.57
N HIS A 303 -6.05 -5.26 -0.18
CA HIS A 303 -7.02 -4.39 -0.82
C HIS A 303 -8.39 -4.50 -0.15
N TYR A 304 -9.13 -3.41 -0.08
CA TYR A 304 -10.57 -3.33 0.22
C TYR A 304 -11.01 -3.96 1.55
N ILE A 305 -10.17 -3.91 2.59
CA ILE A 305 -10.45 -4.59 3.87
C ILE A 305 -11.68 -4.04 4.59
N SER A 306 -11.99 -2.76 4.43
CA SER A 306 -13.16 -2.13 5.04
C SER A 306 -14.39 -2.09 4.13
N ARG A 307 -14.32 -2.73 2.97
CA ARG A 307 -15.41 -2.72 1.99
C ARG A 307 -16.70 -3.30 2.56
N LYS A 308 -17.77 -2.55 2.39
CA LYS A 308 -19.04 -2.71 3.09
C LYS A 308 -19.99 -3.75 2.53
N THR A 309 -19.78 -4.20 1.31
CA THR A 309 -20.72 -5.09 0.64
C THR A 309 -20.44 -6.55 1.01
N PRO A 310 -21.40 -7.29 1.60
CA PRO A 310 -21.29 -8.73 1.72
C PRO A 310 -21.33 -9.30 0.31
N GLY A 311 -20.17 -9.48 -0.27
CA GLY A 311 -20.00 -10.22 -1.51
C GLY A 311 -19.20 -11.48 -1.21
N PRO A 312 -19.26 -12.51 -2.05
CA PRO A 312 -18.36 -13.63 -1.91
C PRO A 312 -16.93 -13.11 -2.01
N GLY A 313 -16.18 -13.16 -0.93
CA GLY A 313 -14.78 -12.72 -0.89
C GLY A 313 -14.39 -11.80 0.25
N LEU A 314 -15.27 -11.55 1.21
CA LEU A 314 -15.00 -10.64 2.32
C LEU A 314 -14.37 -11.33 3.53
N SER A 315 -13.53 -10.58 4.25
CA SER A 315 -12.83 -11.08 5.42
C SER A 315 -13.80 -11.49 6.55
N VAL A 316 -13.34 -12.37 7.43
CA VAL A 316 -14.02 -12.78 8.67
C VAL A 316 -14.69 -11.62 9.43
N LEU A 317 -14.16 -10.44 9.29
CA LEU A 317 -14.54 -9.27 10.07
C LEU A 317 -15.79 -8.58 9.51
N GLU A 318 -16.05 -8.65 8.21
CA GLU A 318 -17.23 -8.04 7.60
C GLU A 318 -18.52 -8.81 7.88
N THR A 319 -18.42 -10.13 8.01
CA THR A 319 -19.56 -10.97 8.36
C THR A 319 -20.02 -10.82 9.81
N ALA A 320 -19.17 -10.30 10.69
CA ALA A 320 -19.53 -9.99 12.06
C ALA A 320 -20.32 -8.68 12.23
N GLY A 321 -20.63 -7.98 11.12
CA GLY A 321 -21.34 -6.69 11.15
C GLY A 321 -20.53 -5.57 11.80
N VAL A 322 -19.23 -5.78 11.96
CA VAL A 322 -18.32 -4.78 12.52
C VAL A 322 -17.96 -3.81 11.42
N ARG A 323 -18.12 -2.54 11.68
CA ARG A 323 -17.82 -1.44 10.75
C ARG A 323 -16.40 -0.96 11.01
N SER A 324 -16.10 0.27 10.81
CA SER A 324 -14.76 0.86 10.85
C SER A 324 -13.76 0.30 11.89
N GLY A 325 -14.15 -0.39 12.94
CA GLY A 325 -13.26 -1.17 13.82
C GLY A 325 -12.64 -2.44 13.22
N ASN A 326 -12.98 -2.82 11.99
CA ASN A 326 -12.48 -4.05 11.36
C ASN A 326 -11.00 -4.00 11.09
N ILE A 327 -10.48 -2.86 10.68
CA ILE A 327 -9.06 -2.66 10.40
C ILE A 327 -8.23 -2.94 11.66
N LEU A 328 -8.65 -2.42 12.81
CA LEU A 328 -7.96 -2.68 14.08
C LEU A 328 -7.91 -4.17 14.38
N ALA A 329 -9.04 -4.87 14.33
CA ALA A 329 -9.10 -6.31 14.61
C ALA A 329 -8.30 -7.10 13.58
N PHE A 330 -8.33 -6.72 12.31
CA PHE A 330 -7.58 -7.33 11.23
C PHE A 330 -6.07 -7.23 11.46
N VAL A 331 -5.57 -6.03 11.75
CA VAL A 331 -4.15 -5.79 12.03
C VAL A 331 -3.73 -6.48 13.32
N GLN A 332 -4.56 -6.43 14.37
CA GLN A 332 -4.26 -7.09 15.64
C GLN A 332 -4.16 -8.61 15.50
N ALA A 333 -5.01 -9.24 14.71
CA ALA A 333 -4.94 -10.68 14.44
C ALA A 333 -3.60 -11.10 13.80
N ARG A 334 -2.90 -10.16 13.19
CA ARG A 334 -1.59 -10.34 12.50
C ARG A 334 -0.40 -9.77 13.28
N ARG A 335 -0.61 -9.30 14.51
CA ARG A 335 0.45 -8.68 15.35
C ARG A 335 1.73 -9.50 15.50
N ASN A 336 1.60 -10.83 15.48
CA ASN A 336 2.74 -11.73 15.62
C ASN A 336 3.47 -11.98 14.29
N ALA A 337 2.92 -11.51 13.18
CA ALA A 337 3.58 -11.56 11.88
C ALA A 337 4.82 -10.63 11.90
N LYS A 338 5.91 -11.13 11.38
CA LYS A 338 7.18 -10.38 11.34
C LYS A 338 7.25 -9.37 10.19
N MET A 339 6.18 -9.20 9.44
CA MET A 339 6.10 -8.35 8.26
C MET A 339 5.27 -7.09 8.51
N SER A 340 5.48 -6.08 7.68
CA SER A 340 4.67 -4.88 7.68
C SER A 340 3.37 -5.12 6.92
N ILE A 341 2.28 -4.50 7.37
CA ILE A 341 0.97 -4.55 6.73
C ILE A 341 0.72 -3.22 6.04
N VAL A 342 0.42 -3.26 4.75
CA VAL A 342 0.07 -2.09 3.95
C VAL A 342 -1.29 -2.32 3.29
N PHE A 343 -2.14 -1.32 3.34
CA PHE A 343 -3.38 -1.27 2.57
C PHE A 343 -3.10 -0.37 1.36
N ASP A 344 -2.62 -0.98 0.29
CA ASP A 344 -2.07 -0.29 -0.87
C ASP A 344 -3.09 -0.02 -1.99
N GLU A 345 -4.32 -0.49 -1.81
CA GLU A 345 -5.46 -0.10 -2.61
C GLU A 345 -6.73 -0.20 -1.78
N ASN A 346 -7.38 0.93 -1.58
CA ASN A 346 -8.61 0.99 -0.82
C ASN A 346 -9.80 1.33 -1.69
N TYR A 347 -10.99 1.21 -1.13
CA TYR A 347 -12.24 1.31 -1.85
C TYR A 347 -12.30 2.58 -2.70
N SER A 348 -12.48 2.39 -3.99
CA SER A 348 -12.64 3.46 -4.96
C SER A 348 -14.09 3.55 -5.42
N GLY A 349 -15.02 4.02 -4.57
CA GLY A 349 -16.41 4.25 -4.91
C GLY A 349 -16.60 5.37 -5.94
N ILE A 350 -15.57 6.22 -6.19
CA ILE A 350 -15.53 7.18 -7.29
C ILE A 350 -15.88 6.47 -8.61
N ILE A 351 -15.38 5.27 -8.80
CA ILE A 351 -15.70 4.41 -9.93
C ILE A 351 -17.18 4.04 -9.94
N HIS A 352 -17.81 3.96 -8.76
CA HIS A 352 -19.20 3.55 -8.58
C HIS A 352 -20.15 4.70 -8.26
N GLY A 353 -19.67 5.96 -8.26
CA GLY A 353 -20.50 7.15 -8.06
C GLY A 353 -20.94 7.40 -6.61
N ALA A 354 -20.27 6.82 -5.62
CA ALA A 354 -20.60 7.06 -4.22
C ALA A 354 -20.15 8.45 -3.75
N VAL A 355 -21.09 9.23 -3.24
CA VAL A 355 -20.91 10.65 -2.87
C VAL A 355 -19.94 10.84 -1.70
N ASP A 356 -19.76 9.81 -0.84
CA ASP A 356 -19.00 9.91 0.42
C ASP A 356 -17.65 9.20 0.42
N GLU A 357 -17.14 8.90 -0.74
CA GLU A 357 -15.99 8.02 -0.86
C GLU A 357 -14.71 8.55 -0.24
N TRP A 358 -14.37 9.80 -0.51
CA TRP A 358 -13.17 10.40 0.07
C TRP A 358 -13.22 10.46 1.59
N ASP A 359 -14.40 10.64 2.16
CA ASP A 359 -14.59 10.60 3.61
C ASP A 359 -14.34 9.20 4.17
N ARG A 360 -14.83 8.16 3.48
CA ARG A 360 -14.57 6.76 3.87
C ARG A 360 -13.09 6.42 3.78
N ASN A 361 -12.43 6.78 2.68
CA ASN A 361 -11.00 6.53 2.51
C ASN A 361 -10.15 7.31 3.52
N ARG A 362 -10.56 8.53 3.89
CA ARG A 362 -9.94 9.26 5.00
C ARG A 362 -10.07 8.49 6.31
N MET A 363 -11.27 7.99 6.63
CA MET A 363 -11.50 7.19 7.83
C MET A 363 -10.65 5.92 7.83
N GLU A 364 -10.58 5.22 6.71
CA GLU A 364 -9.72 4.04 6.54
C GLU A 364 -8.24 4.35 6.76
N ALA A 365 -7.76 5.48 6.26
CA ALA A 365 -6.38 5.91 6.47
C ALA A 365 -6.06 6.10 7.96
N TRP A 366 -6.92 6.83 8.68
CA TRP A 366 -6.77 7.03 10.13
C TRP A 366 -6.82 5.70 10.89
N GLU A 367 -7.81 4.86 10.59
CA GLU A 367 -7.95 3.55 11.22
C GLU A 367 -6.74 2.65 10.96
N THR A 368 -6.25 2.62 9.73
CA THR A 368 -5.07 1.83 9.33
C THR A 368 -3.86 2.22 10.17
N ILE A 369 -3.53 3.49 10.20
CA ILE A 369 -2.32 3.97 10.87
C ILE A 369 -2.43 3.82 12.39
N LEU A 370 -3.57 4.18 12.98
CA LEU A 370 -3.76 4.04 14.43
C LEU A 370 -3.85 2.57 14.87
N SER A 371 -4.23 1.67 13.98
CA SER A 371 -4.28 0.23 14.26
C SER A 371 -2.91 -0.46 14.15
N GLY A 372 -1.88 0.26 13.72
CA GLY A 372 -0.52 -0.28 13.54
C GLY A 372 -0.23 -0.81 12.13
N GLY A 373 -1.05 -0.45 11.15
CA GLY A 373 -0.70 -0.61 9.73
C GLY A 373 0.45 0.32 9.35
N ALA A 374 1.33 -0.14 8.48
CA ALA A 374 2.54 0.58 8.08
C ALA A 374 2.30 1.50 6.88
N GLY A 375 1.19 1.30 6.15
CA GLY A 375 0.87 2.11 4.99
C GLY A 375 -0.59 2.05 4.58
N PHE A 376 -1.00 3.11 3.90
CA PHE A 376 -2.31 3.32 3.29
C PHE A 376 -2.13 4.03 1.95
N ASP A 377 -2.69 3.50 0.89
CA ASP A 377 -2.81 4.14 -0.41
C ASP A 377 -4.25 4.08 -0.93
N HIS A 378 -4.71 5.17 -1.48
CA HIS A 378 -6.00 5.27 -2.16
C HIS A 378 -5.78 5.34 -3.67
N LEU A 379 -6.51 4.54 -4.44
CA LEU A 379 -6.53 4.62 -5.90
C LEU A 379 -7.20 5.94 -6.35
N ASP A 380 -6.39 6.94 -6.67
CA ASP A 380 -6.83 8.29 -7.00
C ASP A 380 -6.93 8.49 -8.53
N TRP A 381 -8.12 8.42 -9.03
CA TRP A 381 -8.42 8.56 -10.46
C TRP A 381 -8.54 10.01 -10.94
N SER A 382 -8.22 10.99 -10.09
CA SER A 382 -8.22 12.39 -10.50
C SER A 382 -7.05 12.76 -11.43
N PHE A 383 -5.97 11.98 -11.41
CA PHE A 383 -4.81 12.21 -12.27
C PHE A 383 -5.06 11.69 -13.69
N THR A 384 -4.81 12.54 -14.68
CA THR A 384 -4.91 12.22 -16.10
C THR A 384 -3.75 12.82 -16.88
N PRO A 385 -3.46 12.39 -18.14
CA PRO A 385 -2.45 13.05 -18.97
C PRO A 385 -2.71 14.55 -19.18
N ASP A 386 -4.00 14.93 -19.28
CA ASP A 386 -4.40 16.31 -19.51
C ASP A 386 -4.54 17.14 -18.20
N ASP A 387 -4.58 16.46 -17.05
CA ASP A 387 -4.54 17.08 -15.72
C ASP A 387 -3.66 16.27 -14.75
N PRO A 388 -2.34 16.32 -14.93
CA PRO A 388 -1.42 15.52 -14.13
C PRO A 388 -1.29 15.97 -12.67
N SER A 389 -1.96 17.07 -12.29
CA SER A 389 -2.06 17.52 -10.90
C SER A 389 -3.34 17.02 -10.18
N GLY A 390 -4.25 16.36 -10.89
CA GLY A 390 -5.50 15.88 -10.32
C GLY A 390 -6.39 16.96 -9.72
N ALA A 391 -6.42 18.13 -10.36
CA ALA A 391 -7.12 19.33 -9.88
C ALA A 391 -8.51 19.51 -10.50
N GLY A 392 -9.05 18.50 -11.20
CA GLY A 392 -10.35 18.56 -11.87
C GLY A 392 -10.37 19.46 -13.11
N LYS A 393 -9.22 19.76 -13.71
CA LYS A 393 -9.12 20.61 -14.91
C LYS A 393 -9.55 19.88 -16.17
N ALA A 394 -9.29 18.58 -16.24
CA ALA A 394 -9.69 17.72 -17.35
C ALA A 394 -10.71 16.66 -16.91
N PRO A 395 -11.58 16.18 -17.80
CA PRO A 395 -12.46 15.06 -17.48
C PRO A 395 -11.67 13.75 -17.42
N ILE A 396 -12.13 12.83 -16.57
CA ILE A 396 -11.74 11.43 -16.62
C ILE A 396 -12.51 10.71 -17.76
N PRO A 397 -12.17 9.46 -18.14
CA PRO A 397 -12.78 8.77 -19.28
C PRO A 397 -14.31 8.69 -19.28
N ASP A 398 -14.96 8.74 -18.13
CA ASP A 398 -16.43 8.75 -18.01
C ASP A 398 -17.06 10.16 -18.10
N GLY A 399 -16.27 11.19 -18.39
CA GLY A 399 -16.71 12.57 -18.54
C GLY A 399 -16.80 13.38 -17.25
N ARG A 400 -16.65 12.77 -16.09
CA ARG A 400 -16.62 13.50 -14.80
C ARG A 400 -15.31 14.27 -14.63
N ARG A 401 -15.33 15.28 -13.77
CA ARG A 401 -14.12 15.99 -13.34
C ARG A 401 -13.91 15.72 -11.85
N LEU A 402 -12.77 15.17 -11.50
CA LEU A 402 -12.45 14.82 -10.13
C LEU A 402 -11.36 15.76 -9.57
N ASP A 403 -11.71 16.52 -8.55
CA ASP A 403 -10.75 17.33 -7.78
C ASP A 403 -10.54 16.67 -6.41
N ALA A 404 -9.47 15.89 -6.29
CA ALA A 404 -9.11 15.20 -5.05
C ALA A 404 -8.16 15.99 -4.13
N ARG A 405 -7.83 17.25 -4.44
CA ARG A 405 -6.85 18.04 -3.67
C ARG A 405 -7.23 18.18 -2.20
N LYS A 406 -8.52 18.39 -1.89
CA LYS A 406 -8.99 18.46 -0.51
C LYS A 406 -8.79 17.15 0.24
N PHE A 407 -9.02 16.04 -0.41
CA PHE A 407 -8.80 14.72 0.17
C PHE A 407 -7.31 14.47 0.43
N ARG A 408 -6.44 14.78 -0.54
CA ARG A 408 -4.98 14.66 -0.38
C ARG A 408 -4.45 15.54 0.76
N ASP A 409 -4.95 16.77 0.90
CA ASP A 409 -4.59 17.62 2.04
C ASP A 409 -5.03 17.00 3.39
N GLN A 410 -6.20 16.38 3.45
CA GLN A 410 -6.67 15.69 4.65
C GLN A 410 -5.77 14.50 5.02
N LEU A 411 -5.32 13.71 4.05
CA LEU A 411 -4.34 12.65 4.27
C LEU A 411 -3.00 13.22 4.77
N GLY A 412 -2.57 14.33 4.20
CA GLY A 412 -1.35 15.01 4.62
C GLY A 412 -1.36 15.46 6.07
N ARG A 413 -2.53 15.76 6.65
CA ARG A 413 -2.66 16.09 8.08
C ARG A 413 -2.36 14.89 8.97
N LEU A 414 -2.84 13.72 8.58
CA LEU A 414 -2.49 12.46 9.25
C LEU A 414 -0.98 12.23 9.21
N THR A 415 -0.37 12.37 8.04
CA THR A 415 1.08 12.15 7.86
C THR A 415 1.90 13.10 8.75
N ARG A 416 1.56 14.39 8.76
CA ARG A 416 2.24 15.40 9.58
C ARG A 416 2.09 15.13 11.08
N LEU A 417 0.86 14.86 11.54
CA LEU A 417 0.62 14.51 12.95
C LEU A 417 1.42 13.28 13.36
N TRP A 418 1.41 12.25 12.52
CA TRP A 418 2.08 10.99 12.85
C TRP A 418 3.60 11.15 12.93
N ALA A 419 4.17 11.97 12.04
CA ALA A 419 5.59 12.35 12.10
C ALA A 419 5.94 13.10 13.40
N GLU A 420 5.07 14.00 13.89
CA GLU A 420 5.22 14.70 15.18
C GLU A 420 5.12 13.75 16.39
N CYS A 421 4.34 12.67 16.27
CA CYS A 421 4.19 11.68 17.34
C CYS A 421 5.39 10.75 17.51
N GLY A 422 6.22 10.59 16.47
CA GLY A 422 7.30 9.60 16.42
C GLY A 422 6.77 8.20 16.09
N PRO A 423 6.62 7.90 14.79
CA PRO A 423 5.99 6.66 14.30
C PRO A 423 6.55 5.38 14.90
N ASP A 424 7.86 5.33 15.11
CA ASP A 424 8.59 4.20 15.68
C ASP A 424 8.15 3.81 17.10
N ARG A 425 7.65 4.78 17.88
CA ARG A 425 7.25 4.63 19.28
C ARG A 425 5.75 4.57 19.49
N MET A 426 4.95 4.81 18.46
CA MET A 426 3.50 4.71 18.54
C MET A 426 3.04 3.25 18.52
N ARG A 427 2.08 2.92 19.38
CA ARG A 427 1.48 1.59 19.47
C ARG A 427 -0.04 1.68 19.57
N PRO A 428 -0.79 0.79 18.91
CA PRO A 428 -2.23 0.70 19.11
C PRO A 428 -2.57 0.52 20.58
N ASN A 429 -3.50 1.33 21.08
CA ASN A 429 -3.93 1.31 22.47
C ASN A 429 -5.45 1.47 22.60
N PRO A 430 -6.23 0.48 22.13
CA PRO A 430 -7.69 0.52 22.24
C PRO A 430 -8.17 0.58 23.69
N GLY A 431 -7.40 0.04 24.65
CA GLY A 431 -7.71 0.07 26.07
C GLY A 431 -7.67 1.47 26.70
N SER A 432 -7.14 2.46 25.99
CA SER A 432 -7.18 3.86 26.45
C SER A 432 -8.55 4.53 26.25
N VAL A 433 -9.46 3.93 25.48
CA VAL A 433 -10.81 4.46 25.25
C VAL A 433 -11.79 3.76 26.19
N SER A 434 -12.36 4.49 27.14
CA SER A 434 -13.34 3.96 28.09
C SER A 434 -14.77 4.10 27.60
N SER A 435 -15.11 5.22 26.98
CA SER A 435 -16.41 5.43 26.35
C SER A 435 -16.33 6.42 25.19
N VAL A 436 -17.24 6.28 24.26
CA VAL A 436 -17.39 7.16 23.08
C VAL A 436 -18.80 7.72 23.03
N PRO A 437 -19.04 8.83 22.32
CA PRO A 437 -20.38 9.32 22.06
C PRO A 437 -21.27 8.25 21.40
N ASN A 438 -22.58 8.35 21.63
CA ASN A 438 -23.53 7.46 20.96
C ASN A 438 -23.33 7.49 19.43
N GLN A 439 -23.54 6.33 18.79
CA GLN A 439 -23.40 6.16 17.33
C GLN A 439 -21.99 6.44 16.79
N THR A 440 -20.97 6.34 17.64
CA THR A 440 -19.57 6.45 17.22
C THR A 440 -18.77 5.21 17.59
N ILE A 441 -17.63 5.08 16.94
CA ILE A 441 -16.57 4.14 17.28
C ILE A 441 -15.27 4.92 17.41
N ALA A 442 -14.27 4.33 18.07
CA ALA A 442 -12.96 4.94 18.15
C ALA A 442 -11.84 3.92 17.98
N VAL A 443 -10.74 4.38 17.40
CA VAL A 443 -9.44 3.72 17.41
C VAL A 443 -8.44 4.64 18.08
N ALA A 444 -7.46 4.07 18.78
CA ALA A 444 -6.50 4.84 19.55
C ALA A 444 -5.10 4.25 19.47
N SER A 445 -4.12 5.13 19.45
CA SER A 445 -2.71 4.81 19.61
C SER A 445 -2.07 5.69 20.66
N SER A 446 -1.06 5.14 21.33
CA SER A 446 -0.28 5.88 22.32
C SER A 446 1.20 5.69 22.08
N ARG A 447 1.99 6.71 22.38
CA ARG A 447 3.44 6.58 22.41
C ARG A 447 3.86 5.77 23.65
N GLU A 448 4.86 4.92 23.49
CA GLU A 448 5.32 3.99 24.53
C GLU A 448 5.67 4.64 25.86
N ASP A 449 6.09 5.90 25.85
CA ASP A 449 6.39 6.67 27.07
C ASP A 449 5.15 7.28 27.74
N GLY A 450 3.96 7.03 27.19
CA GLY A 450 2.69 7.56 27.73
C GLY A 450 2.49 9.08 27.57
N ARG A 451 3.36 9.76 26.80
CA ARG A 451 3.30 11.22 26.66
C ARG A 451 2.44 11.72 25.51
N ILE A 452 2.18 10.90 24.52
CA ILE A 452 1.36 11.26 23.37
C ILE A 452 0.29 10.20 23.17
N HIS A 453 -0.94 10.67 22.94
CA HIS A 453 -2.07 9.82 22.61
C HIS A 453 -2.81 10.42 21.42
N VAL A 454 -3.23 9.57 20.51
CA VAL A 454 -4.05 9.94 19.36
C VAL A 454 -5.29 9.06 19.37
N VAL A 455 -6.45 9.68 19.31
CA VAL A 455 -7.73 8.99 19.24
C VAL A 455 -8.47 9.49 18.00
N TYR A 456 -9.00 8.59 17.22
CA TYR A 456 -9.84 8.91 16.09
C TYR A 456 -11.23 8.37 16.34
N VAL A 457 -12.21 9.25 16.32
CA VAL A 457 -13.62 8.95 16.57
C VAL A 457 -14.38 9.11 15.26
N ALA A 458 -15.13 8.09 14.87
CA ALA A 458 -15.85 8.07 13.60
C ALA A 458 -17.33 7.70 13.78
N ASP A 459 -18.17 8.17 12.87
CA ASP A 459 -19.59 7.85 12.83
C ASP A 459 -19.79 6.36 12.49
N SER A 460 -20.39 5.60 13.41
CA SER A 460 -20.69 4.19 13.21
C SER A 460 -21.92 3.94 12.33
N ARG A 461 -22.68 4.97 12.01
CA ARG A 461 -23.87 4.90 11.15
C ARG A 461 -23.55 4.84 9.66
N LEU A 462 -22.25 4.89 9.31
CA LEU A 462 -21.80 4.75 7.94
C LEU A 462 -22.37 3.48 7.29
N LYS A 463 -23.63 3.58 6.87
CA LYS A 463 -24.38 2.54 6.17
C LYS A 463 -24.64 3.02 4.74
N ASP A 464 -24.78 2.12 3.87
CA ASP A 464 -25.49 2.16 2.57
C ASP A 464 -25.69 3.54 1.91
N GLY A 465 -24.74 4.47 2.01
CA GLY A 465 -24.76 5.67 1.22
C GLY A 465 -24.80 7.00 1.94
N GLY A 466 -24.73 7.06 3.26
CA GLY A 466 -24.75 8.36 3.90
C GLY A 466 -24.30 8.42 5.35
N PHE A 467 -23.86 9.59 5.77
CA PHE A 467 -23.67 9.95 7.16
C PHE A 467 -25.00 10.55 7.69
N GLY A 468 -25.29 10.28 8.98
CA GLY A 468 -26.45 10.86 9.63
C GLY A 468 -26.24 12.32 10.04
N ASP A 469 -27.13 12.80 10.92
CA ASP A 469 -27.02 14.12 11.53
C ASP A 469 -25.70 14.29 12.28
N PRO A 470 -25.25 15.54 12.49
CA PRO A 470 -24.05 15.83 13.26
C PRO A 470 -24.05 15.16 14.63
N LEU A 471 -22.88 14.71 15.05
CA LEU A 471 -22.63 14.02 16.30
C LEU A 471 -21.86 14.94 17.25
N SER A 472 -22.12 14.80 18.53
CA SER A 472 -21.35 15.41 19.60
C SER A 472 -21.45 14.53 20.85
N GLY A 473 -20.67 14.80 21.86
CA GLY A 473 -20.79 14.08 23.12
C GLY A 473 -19.47 13.95 23.87
N ALA A 474 -19.51 13.14 24.92
CA ALA A 474 -18.34 12.91 25.75
C ALA A 474 -17.51 11.73 25.25
N LEU A 475 -16.21 11.94 25.10
CA LEU A 475 -15.20 10.93 24.96
C LEU A 475 -14.50 10.78 26.31
N THR A 476 -14.49 9.57 26.87
CA THR A 476 -13.77 9.28 28.11
C THR A 476 -12.55 8.42 27.78
N LEU A 477 -11.39 8.89 28.19
CA LEU A 477 -10.13 8.17 28.02
C LEU A 477 -9.61 7.69 29.37
N ARG A 478 -8.89 6.58 29.34
CA ARG A 478 -8.14 6.05 30.47
C ARG A 478 -6.66 6.33 30.24
N LEU A 479 -6.16 7.39 30.91
CA LEU A 479 -4.80 7.88 30.78
C LEU A 479 -4.16 8.09 32.17
N PRO A 480 -2.83 8.05 32.29
CA PRO A 480 -2.15 8.36 33.54
C PRO A 480 -2.62 9.70 34.16
N GLU A 481 -2.67 9.78 35.49
CA GLU A 481 -2.98 11.04 36.17
C GLU A 481 -2.03 12.15 35.72
N GLY A 482 -2.56 13.32 35.39
CA GLY A 482 -1.76 14.45 34.93
C GLY A 482 -2.52 15.45 34.08
N GLN A 483 -1.80 16.47 33.63
CA GLN A 483 -2.33 17.48 32.72
C GLN A 483 -1.95 17.14 31.26
N TYR A 484 -2.90 17.35 30.39
CA TYR A 484 -2.77 17.11 28.95
C TYR A 484 -3.14 18.36 28.15
N GLU A 485 -2.35 18.65 27.16
CA GLU A 485 -2.71 19.59 26.10
C GLU A 485 -3.44 18.80 25.02
N VAL A 486 -4.63 19.27 24.63
CA VAL A 486 -5.54 18.58 23.71
C VAL A 486 -5.84 19.47 22.51
N ARG A 487 -5.68 18.93 21.32
CA ARG A 487 -6.13 19.53 20.05
C ARG A 487 -7.11 18.57 19.37
N MET A 488 -8.10 19.12 18.69
CA MET A 488 -9.12 18.35 17.98
C MET A 488 -9.21 18.78 16.51
N LEU A 489 -9.52 17.85 15.64
CA LEU A 489 -9.72 18.08 14.21
C LEU A 489 -11.03 17.40 13.78
N PRO A 490 -12.16 18.08 13.89
CA PRO A 490 -13.42 17.56 13.38
C PRO A 490 -13.42 17.54 11.85
N SER A 491 -14.18 16.62 11.26
CA SER A 491 -14.34 16.54 9.82
C SER A 491 -14.80 17.86 9.22
N GLY A 492 -14.21 18.22 8.11
CA GLY A 492 -14.47 19.50 7.44
C GLY A 492 -13.63 20.68 7.94
N ALA A 493 -13.04 20.60 9.13
CA ALA A 493 -12.10 21.63 9.58
C ALA A 493 -10.82 21.64 8.75
N THR A 494 -10.28 22.83 8.52
CA THR A 494 -9.01 23.02 7.83
C THR A 494 -7.81 23.00 8.77
N GLU A 495 -8.04 23.31 10.04
CA GLU A 495 -7.00 23.43 11.07
C GLU A 495 -7.39 22.69 12.34
N TRP A 496 -6.41 22.29 13.11
CA TRP A 496 -6.60 21.82 14.49
C TRP A 496 -7.15 22.94 15.36
N THR A 497 -8.00 22.60 16.33
CA THR A 497 -8.42 23.57 17.33
C THR A 497 -7.21 24.12 18.10
N GLU A 498 -7.37 25.32 18.67
CA GLU A 498 -6.40 25.81 19.65
C GLU A 498 -6.23 24.81 20.80
N PRO A 499 -5.00 24.63 21.30
CA PRO A 499 -4.73 23.71 22.37
C PRO A 499 -5.49 24.09 23.65
N THR A 500 -6.21 23.12 24.21
CA THR A 500 -6.87 23.27 25.53
C THR A 500 -6.21 22.38 26.56
N ARG A 501 -6.29 22.76 27.85
CA ARG A 501 -5.75 21.97 28.97
C ARG A 501 -6.85 21.18 29.63
N VAL A 502 -6.62 19.88 29.82
CA VAL A 502 -7.53 18.96 30.49
C VAL A 502 -6.72 18.08 31.43
N SER A 503 -7.30 17.67 32.56
CA SER A 503 -6.63 16.81 33.54
C SER A 503 -7.26 15.42 33.55
N ALA A 504 -6.43 14.40 33.58
CA ALA A 504 -6.84 13.07 34.00
C ALA A 504 -6.83 12.99 35.52
N ASP A 505 -7.89 12.43 36.08
CA ASP A 505 -8.06 12.31 37.54
C ASP A 505 -7.23 11.13 38.12
N ARG A 506 -7.30 10.95 39.45
CA ARG A 506 -6.61 9.86 40.15
C ARG A 506 -7.11 8.47 39.77
N GLN A 507 -8.32 8.36 39.26
CA GLN A 507 -8.88 7.13 38.67
C GLN A 507 -8.42 6.92 37.22
N GLN A 508 -7.55 7.80 36.72
CA GLN A 508 -7.04 7.79 35.34
C GLN A 508 -8.12 8.11 34.31
N HIS A 509 -9.19 8.79 34.65
CA HIS A 509 -10.20 9.21 33.69
C HIS A 509 -9.93 10.64 33.21
N LEU A 510 -9.97 10.82 31.91
CA LEU A 510 -9.91 12.11 31.24
C LEU A 510 -11.18 12.26 30.40
N TYR A 511 -11.96 13.32 30.71
CA TYR A 511 -13.22 13.59 30.06
C TYR A 511 -13.06 14.70 29.04
N LEU A 512 -13.44 14.44 27.79
CA LEU A 512 -13.42 15.41 26.70
C LEU A 512 -14.82 15.56 26.13
N ARG A 513 -15.25 16.81 25.96
CA ARG A 513 -16.41 17.12 25.16
C ARG A 513 -15.93 17.35 23.71
N LEU A 514 -16.32 16.44 22.80
CA LEU A 514 -16.04 16.63 21.39
C LEU A 514 -16.86 17.79 20.82
N PRO A 515 -16.30 18.61 19.92
CA PRO A 515 -17.08 19.56 19.15
C PRO A 515 -18.12 18.82 18.32
N GLU A 516 -19.08 19.53 17.78
CA GLU A 516 -19.98 18.95 16.78
C GLU A 516 -19.18 18.54 15.54
N PHE A 517 -19.40 17.32 15.06
CA PHE A 517 -18.77 16.78 13.84
C PHE A 517 -19.75 15.90 13.08
N GLN A 518 -19.65 15.84 11.77
CA GLN A 518 -20.60 15.10 10.95
C GLN A 518 -20.15 13.67 10.62
N LYS A 519 -18.86 13.43 10.52
CA LYS A 519 -18.29 12.16 10.02
C LYS A 519 -17.27 11.59 10.97
N ASP A 520 -16.32 12.40 11.38
CA ASP A 520 -15.21 11.98 12.23
C ASP A 520 -14.58 13.17 12.97
N CYS A 521 -13.81 12.84 13.99
CA CYS A 521 -13.01 13.80 14.74
C CYS A 521 -11.71 13.12 15.21
N ALA A 522 -10.58 13.68 14.84
CA ALA A 522 -9.30 13.27 15.42
C ALA A 522 -8.99 14.08 16.67
N VAL A 523 -8.42 13.43 17.67
CA VAL A 523 -8.04 14.02 18.97
C VAL A 523 -6.57 13.68 19.23
N ALA A 524 -5.74 14.70 19.40
CA ALA A 524 -4.33 14.55 19.76
C ALA A 524 -4.09 15.12 21.17
N LEU A 525 -3.46 14.33 22.03
CA LEU A 525 -3.16 14.68 23.41
C LEU A 525 -1.66 14.57 23.68
N ARG A 526 -1.13 15.55 24.42
CA ARG A 526 0.27 15.56 24.86
C ARG A 526 0.32 15.83 26.37
N ALA A 527 0.94 14.90 27.12
CA ALA A 527 1.21 15.11 28.54
C ALA A 527 2.18 16.27 28.75
N ARG A 528 1.92 17.10 29.76
CA ARG A 528 2.74 18.25 30.15
C ARG A 528 3.81 17.87 31.19
#